data_a51b46b0a7a402acecfc9d240825374b
#
_entry.id   a51b46b0a7a402acecfc9d240825374b
#
_cell.length_a   1.000
_cell.length_b   1.000
_cell.length_c   1.000
_cell.angle_alpha   90.00
_cell.angle_beta   90.00
_cell.angle_gamma   90.00
#
_symmetry.space_group_name_H-M   'P 1'
#
loop_
_entity.id
_entity.type
_entity.pdbx_description
1 polymer ?
#
loop_
_entity_poly.entity_id
_entity_poly.type
_entity_poly.pdbx_seq_one_letter_code
_entity_poly.pdbx_strand_id
1 'polypeptide(L)'
;YLLEMKNVNHKPVKSDNSVSRCSLALPHHFPFTEGITLAELIESNYKLLSVLSRLGMNLSFGDVSVADACGRYGLSTNLFLMICNLYTCPDYKPDVSSLSADDIARTLRYLRLSHNYYMTVQLPKVQRGVVALAGDCNNIQEKVLVKFFEELVTEIGSHFEREERIFANIDR
;
A
#
# COMPACT_ATOMS: atom_id res chain seq x y z
N TYR A 1 3.63 -13.12 -3.76
CA TYR A 1 4.90 -12.41 -4.02
C TYR A 1 4.99 -11.03 -3.35
N LEU A 2 3.89 -10.38 -3.03
CA LEU A 2 3.88 -9.11 -2.24
C LEU A 2 3.92 -9.34 -0.72
N LEU A 3 3.84 -10.58 -0.26
CA LEU A 3 3.78 -10.95 1.17
C LEU A 3 5.11 -11.43 1.77
N GLU A 4 6.16 -11.67 0.98
CA GLU A 4 7.40 -12.30 1.47
C GLU A 4 8.58 -11.36 1.74
N MET A 5 8.45 -10.05 1.56
CA MET A 5 9.51 -9.11 1.96
C MET A 5 9.39 -8.71 3.44
N LYS A 6 9.42 -9.68 4.34
CA LYS A 6 9.55 -9.46 5.80
C LYS A 6 10.80 -10.15 6.31
N ASN A 7 11.58 -9.40 7.02
CA ASN A 7 12.68 -9.71 7.94
C ASN A 7 14.11 -9.47 7.41
N VAL A 8 14.57 -8.25 7.62
CA VAL A 8 15.99 -7.99 7.87
C VAL A 8 16.11 -7.52 9.32
N ASN A 9 16.66 -8.38 10.18
CA ASN A 9 16.98 -8.12 11.58
C ASN A 9 18.07 -7.04 11.67
N HIS A 10 17.73 -5.85 12.19
CA HIS A 10 18.72 -4.88 12.65
C HIS A 10 18.88 -4.98 14.18
N LYS A 11 20.09 -5.31 14.62
CA LYS A 11 20.51 -5.19 16.02
C LYS A 11 20.52 -3.72 16.45
N PRO A 12 20.14 -3.39 17.69
CA PRO A 12 20.07 -2.01 18.15
C PRO A 12 21.45 -1.45 18.49
N VAL A 13 21.75 -0.27 17.95
CA VAL A 13 22.83 0.61 18.43
C VAL A 13 22.26 1.44 19.59
N LYS A 14 22.87 1.36 20.75
CA LYS A 14 22.55 2.19 21.91
C LYS A 14 23.04 3.62 21.68
N SER A 15 22.17 4.60 21.76
CA SER A 15 22.53 5.96 22.17
C SER A 15 21.35 6.57 22.94
N ASP A 16 21.63 6.96 24.19
CA ASP A 16 20.77 7.77 25.04
C ASP A 16 20.51 9.12 24.37
N ASN A 17 19.26 9.54 24.31
CA ASN A 17 18.84 10.88 24.71
C ASN A 17 17.31 11.00 24.70
N SER A 18 16.80 11.55 25.78
CA SER A 18 15.42 11.88 26.09
C SER A 18 14.78 12.78 25.02
N VAL A 19 13.98 12.21 24.13
CA VAL A 19 13.00 12.93 23.34
C VAL A 19 11.64 12.30 23.59
N SER A 20 10.71 13.17 23.96
CA SER A 20 9.31 12.90 24.25
C SER A 20 8.74 11.77 23.41
N ARG A 21 8.33 10.66 24.05
CA ARG A 21 7.68 9.52 23.40
C ARG A 21 6.36 9.98 22.80
N CYS A 22 6.37 10.26 21.51
CA CYS A 22 5.17 10.13 20.72
C CYS A 22 4.69 8.68 20.87
N SER A 23 3.51 8.49 21.41
CA SER A 23 2.91 7.17 21.62
C SER A 23 2.88 6.44 20.29
N LEU A 24 3.77 5.47 20.10
CA LEU A 24 3.68 4.52 18.99
C LEU A 24 2.39 3.73 19.21
N ALA A 25 1.37 4.05 18.42
CA ALA A 25 0.14 3.28 18.39
C ALA A 25 0.49 1.81 18.24
N LEU A 26 0.00 0.98 19.15
CA LEU A 26 0.16 -0.47 19.10
C LEU A 26 -0.42 -0.96 17.77
N PRO A 27 0.24 -1.88 17.04
CA PRO A 27 -0.31 -2.41 15.82
C PRO A 27 -1.70 -3.02 16.14
N HIS A 28 -2.75 -2.50 15.49
CA HIS A 28 -4.06 -3.08 15.60
C HIS A 28 -4.01 -4.51 15.04
N HIS A 29 -4.17 -5.50 15.92
CA HIS A 29 -4.23 -6.91 15.54
C HIS A 29 -5.64 -7.36 15.07
N PHE A 30 -6.63 -6.46 15.19
CA PHE A 30 -8.01 -6.73 14.84
C PHE A 30 -8.42 -6.00 13.57
N PRO A 31 -9.27 -6.61 12.73
CA PRO A 31 -9.80 -5.96 11.54
C PRO A 31 -10.58 -4.68 11.90
N PHE A 32 -10.45 -3.66 11.05
CA PHE A 32 -11.26 -2.45 11.14
C PHE A 32 -12.71 -2.75 10.86
N THR A 33 -13.60 -1.99 11.51
CA THR A 33 -15.04 -2.07 11.34
C THR A 33 -15.59 -0.73 10.83
N GLU A 34 -16.84 -0.72 10.39
CA GLU A 34 -17.51 0.45 9.80
C GLU A 34 -17.61 1.68 10.72
N GLY A 35 -17.61 1.45 12.04
CA GLY A 35 -17.73 2.50 13.06
C GLY A 35 -16.43 3.24 13.36
N ILE A 36 -15.26 2.75 12.89
CA ILE A 36 -13.99 3.44 13.10
C ILE A 36 -13.98 4.77 12.34
N THR A 37 -13.37 5.81 12.93
CA THR A 37 -13.17 7.07 12.23
C THR A 37 -12.01 6.99 11.24
N LEU A 38 -12.03 7.82 10.21
CA LEU A 38 -10.90 7.91 9.27
C LEU A 38 -9.62 8.38 9.95
N ALA A 39 -9.72 9.21 10.98
CA ALA A 39 -8.56 9.65 11.77
C ALA A 39 -7.91 8.47 12.47
N GLU A 40 -8.67 7.66 13.22
CA GLU A 40 -8.18 6.46 13.91
C GLU A 40 -7.60 5.42 12.93
N LEU A 41 -8.25 5.25 11.77
CA LEU A 41 -7.78 4.35 10.72
C LEU A 41 -6.40 4.78 10.19
N ILE A 42 -6.21 6.08 9.91
CA ILE A 42 -4.93 6.63 9.44
C ILE A 42 -3.87 6.59 10.56
N GLU A 43 -4.25 6.90 11.80
CA GLU A 43 -3.33 6.83 12.95
C GLU A 43 -2.79 5.41 13.13
N SER A 44 -3.64 4.40 12.95
CA SER A 44 -3.23 3.00 13.05
C SER A 44 -2.26 2.58 11.93
N ASN A 45 -2.43 3.13 10.73
CA ASN A 45 -1.57 2.86 9.58
C ASN A 45 -1.57 4.02 8.57
N TYR A 46 -0.59 4.92 8.68
CA TYR A 46 -0.46 6.08 7.78
C TYR A 46 -0.34 5.72 6.29
N LYS A 47 0.04 4.49 5.93
CA LYS A 47 0.10 4.03 4.54
C LYS A 47 -1.28 4.01 3.88
N LEU A 48 -2.35 3.96 4.69
CA LEU A 48 -3.73 4.03 4.20
C LEU A 48 -4.07 5.38 3.56
N LEU A 49 -3.28 6.45 3.80
CA LEU A 49 -3.38 7.70 3.06
C LEU A 49 -3.27 7.49 1.55
N SER A 50 -2.40 6.57 1.11
CA SER A 50 -2.26 6.24 -0.30
C SER A 50 -3.44 5.43 -0.86
N VAL A 51 -4.12 4.66 0.00
CA VAL A 51 -5.37 3.96 -0.35
C VAL A 51 -6.49 4.98 -0.56
N LEU A 52 -6.68 5.91 0.39
CA LEU A 52 -7.68 6.97 0.29
C LEU A 52 -7.48 7.79 -1.00
N SER A 53 -6.27 8.23 -1.28
CA SER A 53 -5.95 9.00 -2.48
C SER A 53 -6.30 8.24 -3.77
N ARG A 54 -5.99 6.94 -3.87
CA ARG A 54 -6.32 6.10 -5.05
C ARG A 54 -7.80 5.83 -5.21
N LEU A 55 -8.54 5.83 -4.11
CA LEU A 55 -10.01 5.74 -4.12
C LEU A 55 -10.68 7.09 -4.36
N GLY A 56 -9.91 8.17 -4.53
CA GLY A 56 -10.42 9.51 -4.79
C GLY A 56 -10.99 10.22 -3.55
N MET A 57 -10.66 9.72 -2.35
CA MET A 57 -11.11 10.32 -1.10
C MET A 57 -10.15 11.44 -0.67
N ASN A 58 -10.69 12.64 -0.41
CA ASN A 58 -9.92 13.77 0.12
C ASN A 58 -9.71 13.68 1.63
N LEU A 59 -8.61 14.26 2.14
CA LEU A 59 -8.13 14.11 3.51
C LEU A 59 -8.80 15.02 4.58
N SER A 60 -9.90 15.68 4.27
CA SER A 60 -10.54 16.64 5.18
C SER A 60 -11.58 16.01 6.12
N PHE A 61 -11.21 14.90 6.79
CA PHE A 61 -12.25 14.06 7.41
C PHE A 61 -12.22 13.92 8.92
N GLY A 62 -11.45 14.57 9.70
CA GLY A 62 -11.55 14.53 11.16
C GLY A 62 -12.22 13.27 11.74
N ASP A 63 -13.28 13.48 12.49
CA ASP A 63 -14.01 12.44 13.23
C ASP A 63 -15.13 11.72 12.43
N VAL A 64 -15.06 11.76 11.09
CA VAL A 64 -16.08 11.09 10.25
C VAL A 64 -15.85 9.59 10.28
N SER A 65 -16.93 8.80 10.48
CA SER A 65 -16.86 7.34 10.42
C SER A 65 -16.50 6.85 9.01
N VAL A 66 -15.91 5.66 8.94
CA VAL A 66 -15.63 5.02 7.64
C VAL A 66 -16.91 4.84 6.83
N ALA A 67 -18.01 4.42 7.47
CA ALA A 67 -19.30 4.24 6.80
C ALA A 67 -19.81 5.55 6.17
N ASP A 68 -19.79 6.67 6.92
CA ASP A 68 -20.23 7.97 6.42
C ASP A 68 -19.34 8.50 5.31
N ALA A 69 -18.02 8.31 5.46
CA ALA A 69 -17.07 8.70 4.44
C ALA A 69 -17.31 7.92 3.14
N CYS A 70 -17.42 6.60 3.20
CA CYS A 70 -17.73 5.76 2.05
C CYS A 70 -19.05 6.18 1.38
N GLY A 71 -20.09 6.45 2.16
CA GLY A 71 -21.38 6.92 1.65
C GLY A 71 -21.26 8.23 0.84
N ARG A 72 -20.45 9.19 1.30
CA ARG A 72 -20.22 10.49 0.59
C ARG A 72 -19.53 10.32 -0.75
N TYR A 73 -18.68 9.30 -0.89
CA TYR A 73 -17.94 9.01 -2.13
C TYR A 73 -18.58 7.92 -2.98
N GLY A 74 -19.74 7.40 -2.56
CA GLY A 74 -20.41 6.31 -3.25
C GLY A 74 -19.56 5.03 -3.30
N LEU A 75 -18.73 4.80 -2.29
CA LEU A 75 -17.90 3.62 -2.14
C LEU A 75 -18.61 2.57 -1.29
N SER A 76 -18.42 1.30 -1.61
CA SER A 76 -18.80 0.20 -0.74
C SER A 76 -17.93 0.21 0.51
N THR A 77 -18.56 0.33 1.69
CA THR A 77 -17.87 0.27 2.98
C THR A 77 -17.15 -1.07 3.15
N ASN A 78 -17.77 -2.16 2.71
CA ASN A 78 -17.19 -3.49 2.77
C ASN A 78 -15.90 -3.60 1.93
N LEU A 79 -15.92 -3.15 0.68
CA LEU A 79 -14.74 -3.12 -0.17
C LEU A 79 -13.64 -2.24 0.44
N PHE A 80 -13.98 -1.05 0.92
CA PHE A 80 -13.02 -0.13 1.54
C PHE A 80 -12.33 -0.75 2.74
N LEU A 81 -13.12 -1.32 3.68
CA LEU A 81 -12.59 -1.99 4.87
C LEU A 81 -11.76 -3.22 4.52
N MET A 82 -12.18 -3.98 3.51
CA MET A 82 -11.41 -5.13 3.01
C MET A 82 -10.02 -4.70 2.56
N ILE A 83 -9.90 -3.64 1.76
CA ILE A 83 -8.62 -3.10 1.29
C ILE A 83 -7.79 -2.63 2.48
N CYS A 84 -8.36 -1.84 3.40
CA CYS A 84 -7.65 -1.33 4.57
C CYS A 84 -7.14 -2.44 5.48
N ASN A 85 -7.95 -3.48 5.71
CA ASN A 85 -7.59 -4.63 6.52
C ASN A 85 -6.48 -5.47 5.86
N LEU A 86 -6.50 -5.67 4.54
CA LEU A 86 -5.42 -6.33 3.80
C LEU A 86 -4.08 -5.58 3.93
N TYR A 87 -4.12 -4.24 3.98
CA TYR A 87 -2.91 -3.43 4.18
C TYR A 87 -2.38 -3.44 5.62
N THR A 88 -3.25 -3.68 6.60
CA THR A 88 -2.90 -3.47 8.01
C THR A 88 -2.78 -4.78 8.79
N CYS A 89 -3.62 -5.76 8.51
CA CYS A 89 -3.70 -7.02 9.24
C CYS A 89 -3.10 -8.15 8.41
N PRO A 90 -1.90 -8.66 8.74
CA PRO A 90 -1.22 -9.68 7.94
C PRO A 90 -2.00 -11.00 7.78
N ASP A 91 -2.80 -11.35 8.79
CA ASP A 91 -3.56 -12.60 8.84
C ASP A 91 -5.01 -12.43 8.39
N TYR A 92 -5.39 -11.22 7.93
CA TYR A 92 -6.73 -10.97 7.44
C TYR A 92 -7.02 -11.78 6.18
N LYS A 93 -8.14 -12.49 6.20
CA LYS A 93 -8.66 -13.25 5.05
C LYS A 93 -9.94 -12.57 4.57
N PRO A 94 -9.92 -11.95 3.38
CA PRO A 94 -11.09 -11.27 2.86
C PRO A 94 -12.19 -12.26 2.48
N ASP A 95 -13.44 -11.93 2.79
CA ASP A 95 -14.59 -12.63 2.26
C ASP A 95 -14.99 -12.00 0.91
N VAL A 96 -14.44 -12.55 -0.16
CA VAL A 96 -14.72 -12.07 -1.53
C VAL A 96 -16.13 -12.44 -2.02
N SER A 97 -16.81 -13.36 -1.36
CA SER A 97 -18.17 -13.76 -1.73
C SER A 97 -19.21 -12.65 -1.47
N SER A 98 -18.87 -11.71 -0.60
CA SER A 98 -19.70 -10.55 -0.26
C SER A 98 -19.56 -9.37 -1.22
N LEU A 99 -18.67 -9.44 -2.22
CA LEU A 99 -18.45 -8.37 -3.19
C LEU A 99 -19.49 -8.40 -4.30
N SER A 100 -20.03 -7.23 -4.61
CA SER A 100 -20.89 -7.01 -5.77
C SER A 100 -20.09 -6.91 -7.07
N ALA A 101 -20.75 -6.99 -8.23
CA ALA A 101 -20.10 -6.76 -9.51
C ALA A 101 -19.51 -5.33 -9.61
N ASP A 102 -20.17 -4.31 -9.00
CA ASP A 102 -19.63 -2.95 -8.94
C ASP A 102 -18.37 -2.88 -8.06
N ASP A 103 -18.32 -3.62 -6.95
CA ASP A 103 -17.13 -3.71 -6.11
C ASP A 103 -15.95 -4.35 -6.89
N ILE A 104 -16.21 -5.35 -7.71
CA ILE A 104 -15.19 -5.97 -8.57
C ILE A 104 -14.65 -4.93 -9.57
N ALA A 105 -15.53 -4.21 -10.28
CA ALA A 105 -15.12 -3.17 -11.22
C ALA A 105 -14.30 -2.06 -10.55
N ARG A 106 -14.70 -1.63 -9.35
CA ARG A 106 -13.95 -0.64 -8.55
C ARG A 106 -12.60 -1.18 -8.10
N THR A 107 -12.52 -2.46 -7.73
CA THR A 107 -11.26 -3.13 -7.38
C THR A 107 -10.30 -3.14 -8.57
N LEU A 108 -10.76 -3.51 -9.75
CA LEU A 108 -9.94 -3.49 -10.97
C LEU A 108 -9.42 -2.08 -11.27
N ARG A 109 -10.28 -1.08 -11.15
CA ARG A 109 -9.88 0.33 -11.30
C ARG A 109 -8.81 0.73 -10.27
N TYR A 110 -9.00 0.34 -9.00
CA TYR A 110 -8.03 0.60 -7.93
C TYR A 110 -6.69 -0.05 -8.21
N LEU A 111 -6.67 -1.29 -8.70
CA LEU A 111 -5.44 -2.01 -9.06
C LEU A 111 -4.72 -1.33 -10.22
N ARG A 112 -5.42 -0.92 -11.28
CA ARG A 112 -4.85 -0.17 -12.41
C ARG A 112 -4.21 1.16 -11.94
N LEU A 113 -4.89 1.90 -11.09
CA LEU A 113 -4.32 3.12 -10.49
C LEU A 113 -3.09 2.81 -9.62
N SER A 114 -3.09 1.67 -8.95
CA SER A 114 -1.94 1.22 -8.15
C SER A 114 -0.75 0.85 -9.05
N HIS A 115 -0.97 0.11 -10.14
CA HIS A 115 0.07 -0.21 -11.13
C HIS A 115 0.72 1.06 -11.68
N ASN A 116 -0.12 2.00 -12.13
CA ASN A 116 0.36 3.29 -12.62
C ASN A 116 1.18 4.04 -11.56
N TYR A 117 0.69 4.10 -10.32
CA TYR A 117 1.40 4.77 -9.23
C TYR A 117 2.76 4.10 -8.92
N TYR A 118 2.82 2.77 -8.90
CA TYR A 118 4.08 2.07 -8.69
C TYR A 118 5.07 2.35 -9.82
N MET A 119 4.64 2.24 -11.07
CA MET A 119 5.51 2.42 -12.24
C MET A 119 5.98 3.87 -12.41
N THR A 120 5.11 4.86 -12.14
CA THR A 120 5.42 6.27 -12.42
C THR A 120 5.97 7.05 -11.23
N VAL A 121 5.73 6.59 -10.00
CA VAL A 121 6.11 7.33 -8.77
C VAL A 121 7.04 6.52 -7.89
N GLN A 122 6.62 5.32 -7.46
CA GLN A 122 7.36 4.58 -6.43
C GLN A 122 8.66 3.98 -6.96
N LEU A 123 8.62 3.23 -8.06
CA LEU A 123 9.82 2.61 -8.63
C LEU A 123 10.85 3.65 -9.07
N PRO A 124 10.49 4.76 -9.76
CA PRO A 124 11.44 5.83 -10.06
C PRO A 124 12.04 6.50 -8.81
N LYS A 125 11.26 6.61 -7.72
CA LYS A 125 11.78 7.14 -6.45
C LYS A 125 12.82 6.21 -5.83
N VAL A 126 12.56 4.91 -5.80
CA VAL A 126 13.50 3.91 -5.29
C VAL A 126 14.74 3.85 -6.20
N GLN A 127 14.58 3.91 -7.52
CA GLN A 127 15.69 3.91 -8.48
C GLN A 127 16.65 5.07 -8.23
N ARG A 128 16.14 6.28 -8.01
CA ARG A 128 16.99 7.43 -7.65
C ARG A 128 17.80 7.17 -6.38
N GLY A 129 17.19 6.53 -5.36
CA GLY A 129 17.90 6.14 -4.14
C GLY A 129 18.99 5.09 -4.40
N VAL A 130 18.69 4.07 -5.21
CA VAL A 130 19.65 3.03 -5.59
C VAL A 130 20.83 3.63 -6.35
N VAL A 131 20.56 4.50 -7.33
CA VAL A 131 21.60 5.20 -8.10
C VAL A 131 22.44 6.12 -7.23
N ALA A 132 21.82 6.85 -6.29
CA ALA A 132 22.54 7.72 -5.35
C ALA A 132 23.48 6.92 -4.43
N LEU A 133 23.03 5.75 -3.96
CA LEU A 133 23.88 4.85 -3.17
C LEU A 133 25.02 4.24 -4.00
N ALA A 134 24.78 3.96 -5.27
CA ALA A 134 25.76 3.40 -6.18
C ALA A 134 26.74 4.44 -6.74
N GLY A 135 26.39 5.73 -6.76
CA GLY A 135 27.21 6.79 -7.35
C GLY A 135 28.47 7.15 -6.57
N ASP A 136 28.56 6.81 -5.29
CA ASP A 136 29.68 7.18 -4.41
C ASP A 136 30.84 6.16 -4.41
N CYS A 137 30.64 5.00 -4.99
CA CYS A 137 31.59 3.90 -4.91
C CYS A 137 31.75 3.20 -6.28
N ASN A 138 32.98 3.04 -6.71
CA ASN A 138 33.35 2.44 -8.01
C ASN A 138 33.49 0.92 -7.93
N ASN A 139 32.70 0.24 -7.10
CA ASN A 139 32.88 -1.18 -6.87
C ASN A 139 31.86 -2.06 -7.63
N ILE A 140 32.20 -3.34 -7.81
CA ILE A 140 31.38 -4.32 -8.52
C ILE A 140 30.01 -4.51 -7.88
N GLN A 141 29.92 -4.40 -6.55
CA GLN A 141 28.69 -4.65 -5.79
C GLN A 141 27.60 -3.65 -6.13
N GLU A 142 27.94 -2.43 -6.46
CA GLU A 142 27.00 -1.37 -6.83
C GLU A 142 26.43 -1.56 -8.22
N LYS A 143 27.28 -1.95 -9.16
CA LYS A 143 26.82 -2.30 -10.51
C LYS A 143 25.84 -3.47 -10.47
N VAL A 144 26.09 -4.45 -9.58
CA VAL A 144 25.17 -5.57 -9.34
C VAL A 144 23.85 -5.08 -8.74
N LEU A 145 23.88 -4.15 -7.78
CA LEU A 145 22.67 -3.60 -7.16
C LEU A 145 21.81 -2.84 -8.17
N VAL A 146 22.42 -1.98 -8.99
CA VAL A 146 21.70 -1.23 -10.04
C VAL A 146 21.06 -2.19 -11.02
N LYS A 147 21.84 -3.16 -11.53
CA LYS A 147 21.33 -4.16 -12.48
C LYS A 147 20.20 -5.00 -11.89
N PHE A 148 20.35 -5.45 -10.65
CA PHE A 148 19.28 -6.18 -9.94
C PHE A 148 18.00 -5.35 -9.87
N PHE A 149 18.11 -4.06 -9.58
CA PHE A 149 16.94 -3.19 -9.51
C PHE A 149 16.27 -2.98 -10.87
N GLU A 150 17.06 -2.84 -11.94
CA GLU A 150 16.55 -2.75 -13.32
C GLU A 150 15.79 -4.02 -13.74
N GLU A 151 16.34 -5.18 -13.40
CA GLU A 151 15.68 -6.47 -13.63
C GLU A 151 14.38 -6.57 -12.84
N LEU A 152 14.39 -6.17 -11.56
CA LEU A 152 13.20 -6.13 -10.71
C LEU A 152 12.09 -5.23 -11.29
N VAL A 153 12.44 -4.04 -11.78
CA VAL A 153 11.48 -3.12 -12.42
C VAL A 153 10.87 -3.76 -13.66
N THR A 154 11.68 -4.45 -14.46
CA THR A 154 11.22 -5.16 -15.66
C THR A 154 10.25 -6.29 -15.31
N GLU A 155 10.56 -7.08 -14.28
CA GLU A 155 9.69 -8.15 -13.82
C GLU A 155 8.35 -7.63 -13.28
N ILE A 156 8.38 -6.55 -12.49
CA ILE A 156 7.16 -5.91 -11.99
C ILE A 156 6.30 -5.40 -13.15
N GLY A 157 6.90 -4.74 -14.14
CA GLY A 157 6.19 -4.29 -15.33
C GLY A 157 5.53 -5.45 -16.08
N SER A 158 6.26 -6.52 -16.32
CA SER A 158 5.73 -7.74 -16.97
C SER A 158 4.62 -8.41 -16.15
N HIS A 159 4.70 -8.35 -14.82
CA HIS A 159 3.65 -8.84 -13.94
C HIS A 159 2.36 -8.01 -14.09
N PHE A 160 2.47 -6.69 -14.05
CA PHE A 160 1.32 -5.79 -14.24
C PHE A 160 0.68 -5.94 -15.62
N GLU A 161 1.47 -6.11 -16.68
CA GLU A 161 0.94 -6.39 -18.01
C GLU A 161 0.16 -7.71 -18.09
N ARG A 162 0.59 -8.73 -17.36
CA ARG A 162 -0.17 -10.00 -17.28
C ARG A 162 -1.50 -9.81 -16.56
N GLU A 163 -1.51 -9.05 -15.46
CA GLU A 163 -2.73 -8.73 -14.72
C GLU A 163 -3.70 -7.90 -15.56
N GLU A 164 -3.22 -6.89 -16.29
CA GLU A 164 -4.07 -6.08 -17.18
C GLU A 164 -4.76 -6.93 -18.26
N ARG A 165 -4.09 -7.96 -18.79
CA ARG A 165 -4.74 -8.90 -19.71
C ARG A 165 -5.86 -9.71 -19.06
N ILE A 166 -5.69 -10.08 -17.78
CA ILE A 166 -6.74 -10.75 -17.01
C ILE A 166 -7.91 -9.80 -16.77
N PHE A 167 -7.62 -8.57 -16.35
CA PHE A 167 -8.64 -7.54 -16.09
C PHE A 167 -9.48 -7.23 -17.32
N ALA A 168 -8.85 -7.16 -18.50
CA ALA A 168 -9.56 -6.95 -19.77
C ALA A 168 -10.54 -8.09 -20.13
N ASN A 169 -10.36 -9.30 -19.60
CA ASN A 169 -11.28 -10.41 -19.78
C ASN A 169 -12.46 -10.38 -18.79
N ILE A 170 -12.27 -9.74 -17.62
CA ILE A 170 -13.32 -9.59 -16.60
C ILE A 170 -14.26 -8.42 -16.96
N ASP A 171 -13.74 -7.38 -17.61
CA ASP A 171 -14.48 -6.18 -18.02
C ASP A 171 -15.43 -6.45 -19.23
N ARG A 172 -15.45 -7.67 -19.80
CA ARG A 172 -16.33 -8.07 -20.94
C ARG A 172 -17.62 -8.70 -20.45
#